data_c5042015334d186b2588a29766c58e27
#
_entry.id   c5042015334d186b2588a29766c58e27
#
_cell.length_a   1.000
_cell.length_b   1.000
_cell.length_c   1.000
_cell.angle_alpha   90.00
_cell.angle_beta   90.00
_cell.angle_gamma   90.00
#
_symmetry.space_group_name_H-M   'P 1'
#
loop_
_entity.id
_entity.type
_entity.pdbx_description
1 polymer ?
#
loop_
_entity_poly.entity_id
_entity_poly.type
_entity_poly.pdbx_seq_one_letter_code
_entity_poly.pdbx_strand_id
1 'polypeptide(L)'
;MKIFLSLLFFSQLIFSELVLEITKGSEDPYSIALIEFSGSKKITNEINSIINADLMRTGEFKIFRESQLLSTPTNEEDIKFEDFKLLGIDFIITGSLINEDKFNVSASYQVFNVQKETKIRTSK
;
A
#
# COMPACT_ATOMS: atom_id res chain seq x y z
N MET A 1 13.65 -25.49 -47.20
CA MET A 1 13.17 -26.25 -46.04
C MET A 1 13.95 -25.99 -44.78
N LYS A 2 15.26 -25.85 -44.81
CA LYS A 2 16.06 -25.57 -43.60
C LYS A 2 15.85 -24.18 -43.01
N ILE A 3 15.47 -23.16 -43.81
CA ILE A 3 15.20 -21.80 -43.37
C ILE A 3 13.85 -21.69 -42.64
N PHE A 4 12.87 -22.52 -42.99
CA PHE A 4 11.54 -22.52 -42.39
C PHE A 4 11.54 -23.09 -40.95
N LEU A 5 12.42 -24.07 -40.69
CA LEU A 5 12.55 -24.66 -39.34
C LEU A 5 13.24 -23.70 -38.38
N SER A 6 14.14 -22.82 -38.85
CA SER A 6 14.85 -21.82 -38.06
C SER A 6 13.92 -20.68 -37.63
N LEU A 7 12.94 -20.29 -38.46
CA LEU A 7 11.97 -19.27 -38.14
C LEU A 7 10.96 -19.70 -37.06
N LEU A 8 10.61 -20.99 -37.03
CA LEU A 8 9.70 -21.55 -36.01
C LEU A 8 10.34 -21.63 -34.64
N PHE A 9 11.68 -21.77 -34.58
CA PHE A 9 12.41 -21.82 -33.31
C PHE A 9 12.57 -20.41 -32.66
N PHE A 10 12.56 -19.37 -33.48
CA PHE A 10 12.71 -17.99 -33.01
C PHE A 10 11.45 -17.45 -32.34
N SER A 11 10.27 -17.93 -32.74
CA SER A 11 9.00 -17.48 -32.16
C SER A 11 8.73 -18.03 -30.76
N GLN A 12 9.39 -19.09 -30.35
CA GLN A 12 9.23 -19.67 -29.02
C GLN A 12 10.03 -18.96 -27.92
N LEU A 13 11.13 -18.31 -28.28
CA LEU A 13 11.96 -17.56 -27.34
C LEU A 13 11.29 -16.26 -26.83
N ILE A 14 10.47 -15.62 -27.67
CA ILE A 14 9.76 -14.38 -27.33
C ILE A 14 8.64 -14.66 -26.32
N PHE A 15 8.04 -15.84 -26.34
CA PHE A 15 6.94 -16.20 -25.44
C PHE A 15 7.41 -16.48 -24.01
N SER A 16 8.64 -16.99 -23.82
CA SER A 16 9.17 -17.29 -22.49
C SER A 16 9.65 -16.05 -21.72
N GLU A 17 10.07 -14.96 -22.41
CA GLU A 17 10.41 -13.70 -21.77
C GLU A 17 9.19 -12.98 -21.19
N LEU A 18 8.05 -12.99 -21.88
CA LEU A 18 6.81 -12.39 -21.42
C LEU A 18 6.23 -13.06 -20.18
N VAL A 19 6.39 -14.38 -20.06
CA VAL A 19 5.92 -15.13 -18.88
C VAL A 19 6.80 -14.87 -17.66
N LEU A 20 8.09 -14.63 -17.84
CA LEU A 20 9.03 -14.29 -16.75
C LEU A 20 8.80 -12.91 -16.16
N GLU A 21 8.38 -11.91 -16.95
CA GLU A 21 8.05 -10.57 -16.46
C GLU A 21 6.78 -10.56 -15.59
N ILE A 22 5.77 -11.36 -15.93
CA ILE A 22 4.52 -11.44 -15.18
C ILE A 22 4.72 -12.09 -13.80
N THR A 23 5.64 -13.06 -13.68
CA THR A 23 5.93 -13.75 -12.41
C THR A 23 6.81 -12.95 -11.45
N LYS A 24 7.58 -11.98 -11.92
CA LYS A 24 8.45 -11.14 -11.07
C LYS A 24 7.72 -10.06 -10.29
N GLY A 25 6.48 -9.72 -10.64
CA GLY A 25 5.72 -8.63 -10.03
C GLY A 25 4.98 -8.98 -8.73
N SER A 26 4.92 -10.27 -8.32
CA SER A 26 4.09 -10.70 -7.19
C SER A 26 4.84 -11.34 -6.02
N GLU A 27 6.17 -11.40 -6.05
CA GLU A 27 6.93 -12.15 -5.04
C GLU A 27 7.17 -11.40 -3.72
N ASP A 28 7.15 -10.06 -3.72
CA ASP A 28 7.38 -9.26 -2.51
C ASP A 28 6.29 -8.17 -2.36
N PRO A 29 5.25 -8.42 -1.59
CA PRO A 29 4.24 -7.39 -1.33
C PRO A 29 4.84 -6.23 -0.53
N TYR A 30 4.44 -5.01 -0.88
CA TYR A 30 4.81 -3.83 -0.10
C TYR A 30 4.17 -3.88 1.28
N SER A 31 4.94 -3.53 2.30
CA SER A 31 4.46 -3.47 3.68
C SER A 31 3.93 -2.07 4.00
N ILE A 32 2.69 -2.00 4.44
CA ILE A 32 2.01 -0.74 4.76
C ILE A 32 1.63 -0.73 6.23
N ALA A 33 1.99 0.33 6.95
CA ALA A 33 1.41 0.64 8.24
C ALA A 33 0.14 1.47 8.03
N LEU A 34 -1.00 0.91 8.35
CA LEU A 34 -2.26 1.62 8.33
C LEU A 34 -2.56 2.15 9.72
N ILE A 35 -2.36 3.46 9.90
CA ILE A 35 -2.71 4.15 11.14
C ILE A 35 -4.21 4.44 11.11
N GLU A 36 -4.91 4.14 12.18
CA GLU A 36 -6.34 4.37 12.24
C GLU A 36 -6.68 5.85 12.00
N PHE A 37 -7.64 6.08 11.12
CA PHE A 37 -8.10 7.43 10.82
C PHE A 37 -8.72 8.04 12.07
N SER A 38 -8.38 9.30 12.35
CA SER A 38 -9.00 10.05 13.43
C SER A 38 -10.40 10.52 13.05
N GLY A 39 -11.29 10.66 14.03
CA GLY A 39 -12.66 11.07 13.82
C GLY A 39 -13.64 10.30 14.73
N SER A 40 -14.92 10.35 14.39
CA SER A 40 -15.97 9.59 15.10
C SER A 40 -15.69 8.08 15.00
N LYS A 41 -15.59 7.38 16.12
CA LYS A 41 -15.24 5.96 16.18
C LYS A 41 -16.13 5.05 15.33
N LYS A 42 -17.40 5.35 15.24
CA LYS A 42 -18.34 4.56 14.43
C LYS A 42 -17.95 4.57 12.95
N ILE A 43 -17.62 5.73 12.43
CA ILE A 43 -17.27 5.92 11.01
C ILE A 43 -15.84 5.48 10.74
N THR A 44 -14.90 5.80 11.64
CA THR A 44 -13.49 5.45 11.47
C THR A 44 -13.27 3.94 11.48
N ASN A 45 -13.95 3.20 12.36
CA ASN A 45 -13.86 1.74 12.38
C ASN A 45 -14.33 1.11 11.08
N GLU A 46 -15.43 1.60 10.53
CA GLU A 46 -15.96 1.12 9.26
C GLU A 46 -15.02 1.42 8.09
N ILE A 47 -14.52 2.64 8.01
CA ILE A 47 -13.58 3.06 6.95
C ILE A 47 -12.25 2.32 7.04
N ASN A 48 -11.68 2.20 8.23
CA ASN A 48 -10.43 1.45 8.42
C ASN A 48 -10.59 -0.01 8.01
N SER A 49 -11.71 -0.62 8.32
CA SER A 49 -12.04 -1.99 7.91
C SER A 49 -12.12 -2.12 6.40
N ILE A 50 -12.74 -1.17 5.72
CA ILE A 50 -12.88 -1.16 4.25
C ILE A 50 -11.51 -0.98 3.59
N ILE A 51 -10.73 -0.01 4.04
CA ILE A 51 -9.39 0.25 3.49
C ILE A 51 -8.50 -1.00 3.65
N ASN A 52 -8.50 -1.59 4.84
CA ASN A 52 -7.72 -2.79 5.11
C ASN A 52 -8.14 -3.94 4.18
N ALA A 53 -9.44 -4.18 4.04
CA ALA A 53 -9.96 -5.24 3.19
C ALA A 53 -9.63 -5.01 1.71
N ASP A 54 -9.74 -3.78 1.23
CA ASP A 54 -9.46 -3.44 -0.16
C ASP A 54 -7.98 -3.59 -0.50
N LEU A 55 -7.09 -3.11 0.37
CA LEU A 55 -5.65 -3.25 0.18
C LEU A 55 -5.23 -4.73 0.21
N MET A 56 -5.76 -5.51 1.14
CA MET A 56 -5.46 -6.94 1.22
C MET A 56 -5.96 -7.71 0.00
N ARG A 57 -7.08 -7.31 -0.57
CA ARG A 57 -7.70 -7.99 -1.72
C ARG A 57 -6.84 -7.92 -2.98
N THR A 58 -5.99 -6.90 -3.12
CA THR A 58 -5.09 -6.77 -4.27
C THR A 58 -3.98 -7.82 -4.28
N GLY A 59 -3.62 -8.37 -3.11
CA GLY A 59 -2.48 -9.28 -2.94
C GLY A 59 -1.12 -8.61 -3.06
N GLU A 60 -1.07 -7.29 -3.28
CA GLU A 60 0.17 -6.52 -3.46
C GLU A 60 0.69 -5.91 -2.17
N PHE A 61 -0.11 -5.94 -1.10
CA PHE A 61 0.21 -5.27 0.16
C PHE A 61 0.08 -6.20 1.36
N LYS A 62 1.03 -6.06 2.28
CA LYS A 62 0.99 -6.62 3.62
C LYS A 62 0.66 -5.50 4.59
N ILE A 63 -0.46 -5.60 5.28
CA ILE A 63 -0.95 -4.53 6.16
C ILE A 63 -0.55 -4.80 7.60
N PHE A 64 0.09 -3.80 8.22
CA PHE A 64 0.38 -3.75 9.65
C PHE A 64 -0.66 -2.86 10.32
N ARG A 65 -1.37 -3.39 11.30
CA ARG A 65 -2.32 -2.65 12.12
C ARG A 65 -1.60 -1.99 13.29
N GLU A 66 -2.24 -1.01 13.93
CA GLU A 66 -1.64 -0.28 15.06
C GLU A 66 -1.13 -1.19 16.18
N SER A 67 -1.83 -2.29 16.47
CA SER A 67 -1.40 -3.26 17.48
C SER A 67 -0.06 -3.93 17.18
N GLN A 68 0.38 -3.91 15.93
CA GLN A 68 1.64 -4.51 15.47
C GLN A 68 2.78 -3.49 15.35
N LEU A 69 2.49 -2.21 15.54
CA LEU A 69 3.44 -1.12 15.40
C LEU A 69 4.17 -0.82 16.70
N LEU A 70 5.40 -0.31 16.60
CA LEU A 70 6.21 0.12 17.75
C LEU A 70 5.78 1.48 18.26
N SER A 71 5.24 2.34 17.40
CA SER A 71 4.70 3.64 17.73
C SER A 71 3.51 3.98 16.82
N THR A 72 2.57 4.75 17.34
CA THR A 72 1.39 5.22 16.61
C THR A 72 1.39 6.74 16.60
N PRO A 73 1.80 7.36 15.48
CA PRO A 73 1.81 8.82 15.39
C PRO A 73 0.39 9.37 15.33
N THR A 74 0.16 10.47 16.04
CA THR A 74 -1.09 11.22 15.97
C THR A 74 -1.03 12.35 14.95
N ASN A 75 0.16 12.85 14.69
CA ASN A 75 0.42 13.93 13.73
C ASN A 75 1.61 13.55 12.84
N GLU A 76 1.73 14.19 11.69
CA GLU A 76 2.85 14.02 10.78
C GLU A 76 4.21 14.23 11.46
N GLU A 77 4.30 15.22 12.34
CA GLU A 77 5.53 15.58 13.06
C GLU A 77 5.96 14.52 14.07
N ASP A 78 5.01 13.67 14.52
CA ASP A 78 5.26 12.63 15.50
C ASP A 78 5.75 11.32 14.88
N ILE A 79 5.88 11.26 13.55
CA ILE A 79 6.29 10.05 12.86
C ILE A 79 7.77 9.76 13.14
N LYS A 80 8.02 8.66 13.83
CA LYS A 80 9.38 8.14 14.04
C LYS A 80 9.66 7.09 12.98
N PHE A 81 10.21 7.49 11.86
CA PHE A 81 10.45 6.61 10.72
C PHE A 81 11.29 5.39 11.06
N GLU A 82 12.20 5.51 12.02
CA GLU A 82 13.04 4.40 12.47
C GLU A 82 12.23 3.22 13.03
N ASP A 83 11.16 3.49 13.76
CA ASP A 83 10.28 2.45 14.30
C ASP A 83 9.61 1.63 13.19
N PHE A 84 9.30 2.28 12.09
CA PHE A 84 8.71 1.61 10.91
C PHE A 84 9.75 0.88 10.09
N LYS A 85 10.95 1.44 9.96
CA LYS A 85 12.08 0.75 9.30
C LYS A 85 12.46 -0.55 9.98
N LEU A 86 12.45 -0.58 11.32
CA LEU A 86 12.74 -1.79 12.10
C LEU A 86 11.76 -2.92 11.82
N LEU A 87 10.52 -2.61 11.49
CA LEU A 87 9.49 -3.58 11.13
C LEU A 87 9.50 -3.95 9.63
N GLY A 88 10.35 -3.32 8.83
CA GLY A 88 10.39 -3.54 7.39
C GLY A 88 9.21 -2.92 6.65
N ILE A 89 8.64 -1.86 7.18
CA ILE A 89 7.48 -1.18 6.59
C ILE A 89 7.95 -0.21 5.50
N ASP A 90 7.30 -0.27 4.34
CA ASP A 90 7.63 0.56 3.18
C ASP A 90 6.86 1.88 3.16
N PHE A 91 5.59 1.85 3.56
CA PHE A 91 4.71 3.02 3.51
C PHE A 91 3.87 3.15 4.78
N ILE A 92 3.54 4.40 5.12
CA ILE A 92 2.62 4.73 6.21
C ILE A 92 1.42 5.45 5.60
N ILE A 93 0.22 5.02 5.97
CA ILE A 93 -1.03 5.71 5.61
C ILE A 93 -1.67 6.24 6.89
N THR A 94 -1.94 7.53 6.92
CA THR A 94 -2.67 8.21 7.99
C THR A 94 -3.82 9.00 7.40
N GLY A 95 -4.80 9.35 8.20
CA GLY A 95 -5.88 10.19 7.74
C GLY A 95 -6.82 10.65 8.85
N SER A 96 -7.77 11.48 8.46
CA SER A 96 -8.81 11.98 9.34
C SER A 96 -10.15 12.09 8.62
N LEU A 97 -11.21 11.88 9.38
CA LEU A 97 -12.59 11.98 8.91
C LEU A 97 -13.27 13.14 9.65
N ILE A 98 -13.92 14.00 8.89
CA ILE A 98 -14.66 15.15 9.42
C ILE A 98 -16.12 15.03 8.97
N ASN A 99 -17.03 15.05 9.93
CA ASN A 99 -18.46 15.14 9.63
C ASN A 99 -18.80 16.59 9.31
N GLU A 100 -19.12 16.88 8.06
CA GLU A 100 -19.55 18.22 7.64
C GLU A 100 -21.02 18.47 7.95
N ASP A 101 -21.86 17.45 7.75
CA ASP A 101 -23.26 17.44 8.12
C ASP A 101 -23.76 16.00 8.33
N LYS A 102 -25.09 15.82 8.52
CA LYS A 102 -25.71 14.52 8.80
C LYS A 102 -25.46 13.45 7.73
N PHE A 103 -25.18 13.85 6.49
CA PHE A 103 -25.04 12.96 5.34
C PHE A 103 -23.68 13.04 4.65
N ASN A 104 -22.84 14.03 5.00
CA ASN A 104 -21.57 14.29 4.33
C ASN A 104 -20.39 14.10 5.27
N VAL A 105 -19.44 13.26 4.85
CA VAL A 105 -18.18 13.03 5.55
C VAL A 105 -17.04 13.40 4.61
N SER A 106 -16.15 14.27 5.05
CA SER A 106 -14.88 14.55 4.36
C SER A 106 -13.78 13.66 4.91
N ALA A 107 -12.99 13.10 4.01
CA ALA A 107 -11.81 12.34 4.38
C ALA A 107 -10.56 13.03 3.84
N SER A 108 -9.56 13.18 4.69
CA SER A 108 -8.22 13.56 4.25
C SER A 108 -7.26 12.43 4.60
N TYR A 109 -6.30 12.18 3.73
CA TYR A 109 -5.30 11.15 3.97
C TYR A 109 -3.92 11.59 3.51
N GLN A 110 -2.91 10.96 4.09
CA GLN A 110 -1.51 11.19 3.76
C GLN A 110 -0.80 9.86 3.63
N VAL A 111 0.11 9.76 2.66
CA VAL A 111 0.95 8.59 2.44
C VAL A 111 2.42 9.01 2.53
N PHE A 112 3.20 8.26 3.32
CA PHE A 112 4.61 8.52 3.51
C PHE A 112 5.44 7.35 3.02
N ASN A 113 6.58 7.66 2.39
CA ASN A 113 7.61 6.66 2.08
C ASN A 113 8.55 6.56 3.28
N VAL A 114 8.65 5.39 3.89
CA VAL A 114 9.44 5.18 5.11
C VAL A 114 10.94 5.29 4.84
N GLN A 115 11.44 4.70 3.77
CA GLN A 115 12.87 4.70 3.45
C GLN A 115 13.39 6.10 3.14
N LYS A 116 12.60 6.87 2.39
CA LYS A 116 12.96 8.25 2.01
C LYS A 116 12.56 9.28 3.06
N GLU A 117 11.78 8.88 4.06
CA GLU A 117 11.24 9.76 5.10
C GLU A 117 10.50 10.98 4.51
N THR A 118 9.73 10.74 3.44
CA THR A 118 9.04 11.79 2.67
C THR A 118 7.55 11.52 2.56
N LYS A 119 6.78 12.60 2.53
CA LYS A 119 5.36 12.55 2.20
C LYS A 119 5.22 12.39 0.68
N ILE A 120 4.53 11.34 0.24
CA ILE A 120 4.31 11.06 -1.19
C ILE A 120 3.04 11.73 -1.67
N ARG A 121 1.96 11.67 -0.88
CA ARG A 121 0.65 12.13 -1.31
C ARG A 121 -0.16 12.68 -0.15
N THR A 122 -0.93 13.72 -0.45
CA THR A 122 -1.97 14.29 0.43
C THR A 122 -3.23 14.45 -0.41
N SER A 123 -4.37 14.09 0.17
CA SER A 123 -5.69 14.38 -0.39
C SER A 123 -6.59 14.96 0.69
N LYS A 124 -7.44 15.88 0.31
CA LYS A 124 -8.51 16.47 1.14
C LYS A 124 -9.85 16.18 0.51
#